data_f7c6d2456d12853dcbbf0039e585e466
#
_entry.id   f7c6d2456d12853dcbbf0039e585e466
#
_cell.length_a   1.000
_cell.length_b   1.000
_cell.length_c   1.000
_cell.angle_alpha   90.00
_cell.angle_beta   90.00
_cell.angle_gamma   90.00
#
_symmetry.space_group_name_H-M   'P 1'
#
loop_
_entity.id
_entity.type
_entity.pdbx_description
1 polymer ?
#
loop_
_entity_poly.entity_id
_entity_poly.type
_entity_poly.pdbx_seq_one_letter_code
_entity_poly.pdbx_strand_id
1 'polypeptide(L)'
;MTLSATTSFTDQEHAQELFDSLIEDGHDSDEMKEFIEEHGHKDFYLYYEDYCQALEEFDQQTVDSFLEVFDLMDIEHLGDAYMGHHGSGAEFAESFVSDCGYVHTDMPYWIAIDWEETWDNLSYDYSESNGFIWNNNW
;
A
#
# COMPACT_ATOMS: atom_id res chain seq x y z
N MET A 1 16.70 -1.76 35.24
CA MET A 1 15.56 -1.38 34.37
C MET A 1 16.04 -1.16 32.95
N THR A 2 15.37 -1.71 32.02
CA THR A 2 15.76 -1.61 30.62
C THR A 2 14.99 -0.47 29.92
N LEU A 3 15.64 0.16 28.95
CA LEU A 3 15.01 1.23 28.16
C LEU A 3 13.82 0.67 27.34
N SER A 4 13.91 -0.59 26.91
CA SER A 4 12.83 -1.19 26.12
C SER A 4 11.54 -1.36 26.94
N ALA A 5 11.64 -1.66 28.24
CA ALA A 5 10.46 -1.74 29.11
C ALA A 5 9.79 -0.37 29.26
N THR A 6 10.59 0.68 29.44
CA THR A 6 10.08 2.05 29.54
C THR A 6 9.44 2.50 28.22
N THR A 7 10.10 2.21 27.09
CA THR A 7 9.60 2.55 25.77
C THR A 7 8.27 1.84 25.49
N SER A 8 8.17 0.55 25.82
CA SER A 8 6.96 -0.23 25.64
C SER A 8 5.79 0.34 26.44
N PHE A 9 6.04 0.77 27.68
CA PHE A 9 5.03 1.40 28.53
C PHE A 9 4.53 2.71 27.91
N THR A 10 5.45 3.52 27.41
CA THR A 10 5.12 4.78 26.73
C THR A 10 4.27 4.53 25.49
N ASP A 11 4.60 3.50 24.71
CA ASP A 11 3.83 3.13 23.54
C ASP A 11 2.40 2.75 23.90
N GLN A 12 2.21 2.01 25.01
CA GLN A 12 0.88 1.65 25.49
C GLN A 12 0.07 2.87 25.93
N GLU A 13 0.71 3.83 26.58
CA GLU A 13 0.06 5.08 27.00
C GLU A 13 -0.42 5.88 25.79
N HIS A 14 0.44 6.07 24.80
CA HIS A 14 0.08 6.78 23.58
C HIS A 14 -1.03 6.07 22.80
N ALA A 15 -0.96 4.74 22.71
CA ALA A 15 -1.99 3.96 22.07
C ALA A 15 -3.34 4.10 22.78
N GLN A 16 -3.34 4.09 24.12
CA GLN A 16 -4.57 4.23 24.89
C GLN A 16 -5.20 5.61 24.70
N GLU A 17 -4.39 6.66 24.67
CA GLU A 17 -4.88 8.02 24.42
C GLU A 17 -5.54 8.13 23.05
N LEU A 18 -4.90 7.57 22.01
CA LEU A 18 -5.48 7.58 20.67
C LEU A 18 -6.74 6.74 20.60
N PHE A 19 -6.72 5.55 21.23
CA PHE A 19 -7.89 4.66 21.27
C PHE A 19 -9.11 5.39 21.85
N ASP A 20 -8.93 6.04 23.01
CA ASP A 20 -10.02 6.75 23.68
C ASP A 20 -10.53 7.92 22.82
N SER A 21 -9.62 8.65 22.17
CA SER A 21 -9.99 9.75 21.29
C SER A 21 -10.79 9.27 20.08
N LEU A 22 -10.38 8.16 19.48
CA LEU A 22 -11.05 7.61 18.29
C LEU A 22 -12.41 7.00 18.65
N ILE A 23 -12.58 6.44 19.85
CA ILE A 23 -13.88 5.98 20.33
C ILE A 23 -14.86 7.16 20.39
N GLU A 24 -14.42 8.30 20.89
CA GLU A 24 -15.25 9.51 20.93
C GLU A 24 -15.65 9.97 19.52
N ASP A 25 -14.78 9.77 18.55
CA ASP A 25 -15.02 10.11 17.14
C ASP A 25 -15.89 9.08 16.41
N GLY A 26 -16.25 7.98 17.06
CA GLY A 26 -17.14 6.96 16.50
C GLY A 26 -16.46 5.78 15.83
N HIS A 27 -15.16 5.59 16.04
CA HIS A 27 -14.45 4.43 15.50
C HIS A 27 -14.84 3.13 16.23
N ASP A 28 -14.77 2.02 15.51
CA ASP A 28 -15.12 0.70 16.05
C ASP A 28 -13.99 0.21 16.97
N SER A 29 -14.33 -0.09 18.22
CA SER A 29 -13.35 -0.55 19.21
C SER A 29 -12.78 -1.93 18.87
N ASP A 30 -13.58 -2.81 18.28
CA ASP A 30 -13.12 -4.15 17.91
C ASP A 30 -12.11 -4.12 16.79
N GLU A 31 -12.31 -3.26 15.78
CA GLU A 31 -11.35 -3.07 14.71
C GLU A 31 -10.03 -2.51 15.22
N MET A 32 -10.08 -1.55 16.14
CA MET A 32 -8.89 -0.99 16.75
C MET A 32 -8.13 -2.02 17.59
N LYS A 33 -8.85 -2.84 18.34
CA LYS A 33 -8.24 -3.92 19.14
C LYS A 33 -7.57 -4.95 18.27
N GLU A 34 -8.19 -5.33 17.15
CA GLU A 34 -7.58 -6.25 16.19
C GLU A 34 -6.29 -5.67 15.59
N PHE A 35 -6.32 -4.39 15.26
CA PHE A 35 -5.14 -3.71 14.72
C PHE A 35 -4.00 -3.72 15.73
N ILE A 36 -4.29 -3.39 16.99
CA ILE A 36 -3.28 -3.41 18.06
C ILE A 36 -2.73 -4.82 18.26
N GLU A 37 -3.59 -5.82 18.23
CA GLU A 37 -3.19 -7.22 18.41
C GLU A 37 -2.27 -7.68 17.27
N GLU A 38 -2.55 -7.26 16.04
CA GLU A 38 -1.79 -7.63 14.87
C GLU A 38 -0.47 -6.85 14.74
N HIS A 39 -0.51 -5.54 14.98
CA HIS A 39 0.62 -4.64 14.69
C HIS A 39 1.33 -4.08 15.92
N GLY A 40 0.70 -4.13 17.11
CA GLY A 40 1.25 -3.61 18.33
C GLY A 40 0.82 -2.17 18.63
N HIS A 41 1.08 -1.73 19.85
CA HIS A 41 0.65 -0.41 20.34
C HIS A 41 1.35 0.73 19.62
N LYS A 42 2.64 0.58 19.35
CA LYS A 42 3.43 1.62 18.69
C LYS A 42 2.90 1.90 17.30
N ASP A 43 2.71 0.86 16.50
CA ASP A 43 2.20 1.01 15.13
C ASP A 43 0.78 1.54 15.14
N PHE A 44 -0.02 1.20 16.14
CA PHE A 44 -1.37 1.73 16.28
C PHE A 44 -1.35 3.26 16.41
N TYR A 45 -0.64 3.82 17.39
CA TYR A 45 -0.69 5.26 17.58
C TYR A 45 0.07 6.03 16.50
N LEU A 46 1.03 5.41 15.83
CA LEU A 46 1.79 6.08 14.77
C LEU A 46 1.08 6.04 13.41
N TYR A 47 0.40 4.95 13.08
CA TYR A 47 -0.05 4.70 11.70
C TYR A 47 -1.54 4.44 11.54
N TYR A 48 -2.29 4.20 12.60
CA TYR A 48 -3.70 3.80 12.47
C TYR A 48 -4.55 4.86 11.76
N GLU A 49 -4.35 6.13 12.06
CA GLU A 49 -5.10 7.22 11.42
C GLU A 49 -4.80 7.28 9.92
N ASP A 50 -3.54 7.13 9.54
CA ASP A 50 -3.14 7.09 8.14
C ASP A 50 -3.72 5.85 7.45
N TYR A 51 -3.74 4.72 8.14
CA TYR A 51 -4.37 3.50 7.65
C TYR A 51 -5.86 3.71 7.39
N CYS A 52 -6.59 4.33 8.31
CA CYS A 52 -8.01 4.64 8.14
C CYS A 52 -8.24 5.60 6.98
N GLN A 53 -7.37 6.60 6.82
CA GLN A 53 -7.48 7.54 5.71
C GLN A 53 -7.26 6.83 4.37
N ALA A 54 -6.31 5.91 4.32
CA ALA A 54 -6.09 5.11 3.12
C ALA A 54 -7.31 4.27 2.77
N LEU A 55 -7.99 3.71 3.77
CA LEU A 55 -9.23 2.94 3.56
C LEU A 55 -10.37 3.81 3.05
N GLU A 56 -10.41 5.10 3.41
CA GLU A 56 -11.42 6.04 2.90
C GLU A 56 -11.16 6.43 1.45
N GLU A 57 -9.90 6.64 1.08
CA GLU A 57 -9.50 7.03 -0.28
C GLU A 57 -9.48 5.84 -1.24
N PHE A 58 -9.10 4.67 -0.74
CA PHE A 58 -8.98 3.44 -1.50
C PHE A 58 -9.86 2.38 -0.81
N ASP A 59 -9.94 1.19 -1.36
CA ASP A 59 -10.68 0.12 -0.70
C ASP A 59 -9.75 -0.81 0.08
N GLN A 60 -10.35 -1.75 0.84
CA GLN A 60 -9.59 -2.69 1.66
C GLN A 60 -8.63 -3.52 0.81
N GLN A 61 -9.05 -3.95 -0.38
CA GLN A 61 -8.21 -4.76 -1.26
C GLN A 61 -6.97 -4.01 -1.70
N THR A 62 -7.11 -2.71 -2.00
CA THR A 62 -5.99 -1.86 -2.39
C THR A 62 -5.00 -1.70 -1.26
N VAL A 63 -5.50 -1.42 -0.04
CA VAL A 63 -4.66 -1.26 1.14
C VAL A 63 -3.95 -2.58 1.49
N ASP A 64 -4.65 -3.70 1.42
CA ASP A 64 -4.05 -5.01 1.69
C ASP A 64 -2.93 -5.32 0.69
N SER A 65 -3.13 -5.01 -0.58
CA SER A 65 -2.10 -5.18 -1.61
C SER A 65 -0.87 -4.34 -1.30
N PHE A 66 -1.07 -3.07 -0.92
CA PHE A 66 0.05 -2.20 -0.53
C PHE A 66 0.88 -2.82 0.60
N LEU A 67 0.20 -3.35 1.62
CA LEU A 67 0.86 -3.94 2.78
C LEU A 67 1.53 -5.28 2.50
N GLU A 68 1.20 -5.95 1.40
CA GLU A 68 1.94 -7.13 0.93
C GLU A 68 3.28 -6.75 0.31
N VAL A 69 3.35 -5.57 -0.29
CA VAL A 69 4.55 -5.08 -1.01
C VAL A 69 5.42 -4.22 -0.12
N PHE A 70 4.82 -3.36 0.69
CA PHE A 70 5.51 -2.38 1.54
C PHE A 70 5.13 -2.58 2.99
N ASP A 71 5.76 -1.81 3.88
CA ASP A 71 5.51 -1.88 5.31
C ASP A 71 4.45 -0.87 5.74
N LEU A 72 3.81 -1.12 6.89
CA LEU A 72 2.80 -0.23 7.46
C LEU A 72 3.35 1.19 7.67
N MET A 73 4.63 1.33 7.99
CA MET A 73 5.27 2.65 8.16
C MET A 73 5.22 3.49 6.89
N ASP A 74 5.02 2.87 5.74
CA ASP A 74 4.96 3.55 4.45
C ASP A 74 3.54 3.90 4.02
N ILE A 75 2.53 3.64 4.84
CA ILE A 75 1.11 3.74 4.47
C ILE A 75 0.70 5.14 3.99
N GLU A 76 1.36 6.19 4.47
CA GLU A 76 1.09 7.56 4.03
C GLU A 76 1.43 7.77 2.55
N HIS A 77 2.30 6.93 1.98
CA HIS A 77 2.75 7.03 0.59
C HIS A 77 1.95 6.15 -0.38
N LEU A 78 0.89 5.50 0.11
CA LEU A 78 0.08 4.61 -0.72
C LEU A 78 -0.40 5.30 -2.00
N GLY A 79 -0.92 6.51 -1.88
CA GLY A 79 -1.38 7.28 -3.03
C GLY A 79 -0.28 7.61 -4.02
N ASP A 80 0.94 7.87 -3.52
CA ASP A 80 2.10 8.19 -4.36
C ASP A 80 2.60 6.95 -5.12
N ALA A 81 2.47 5.78 -4.51
CA ALA A 81 2.94 4.53 -5.10
C ALA A 81 1.92 3.88 -6.04
N TYR A 82 0.64 4.25 -5.93
CA TYR A 82 -0.44 3.58 -6.63
C TYR A 82 -0.39 3.84 -8.14
N MET A 83 -0.29 2.75 -8.92
CA MET A 83 -0.24 2.82 -10.39
C MET A 83 -1.47 2.21 -11.06
N GLY A 84 -2.50 1.85 -10.30
CA GLY A 84 -3.74 1.33 -10.81
C GLY A 84 -3.91 -0.18 -10.64
N HIS A 85 -5.08 -0.66 -11.02
CA HIS A 85 -5.42 -2.08 -10.98
C HIS A 85 -5.51 -2.60 -12.41
N HIS A 86 -4.77 -3.66 -12.69
CA HIS A 86 -4.72 -4.30 -14.00
C HIS A 86 -4.92 -5.80 -13.83
N GLY A 87 -5.27 -6.50 -14.91
CA GLY A 87 -5.46 -7.94 -14.84
C GLY A 87 -4.16 -8.71 -14.57
N SER A 88 -3.04 -8.14 -15.00
CA SER A 88 -1.71 -8.73 -14.80
C SER A 88 -0.63 -7.67 -14.96
N GLY A 89 0.61 -8.03 -14.64
CA GLY A 89 1.76 -7.17 -14.91
C GLY A 89 1.93 -6.91 -16.40
N ALA A 90 1.68 -7.90 -17.23
CA ALA A 90 1.74 -7.75 -18.69
C ALA A 90 0.72 -6.74 -19.22
N GLU A 91 -0.50 -6.74 -18.68
CA GLU A 91 -1.53 -5.75 -19.04
C GLU A 91 -1.13 -4.36 -18.61
N PHE A 92 -0.54 -4.21 -17.43
CA PHE A 92 0.01 -2.94 -16.99
C PHE A 92 1.12 -2.47 -17.93
N ALA A 93 2.04 -3.35 -18.32
CA ALA A 93 3.14 -3.01 -19.22
C ALA A 93 2.63 -2.49 -20.55
N GLU A 94 1.61 -3.13 -21.12
CA GLU A 94 0.98 -2.70 -22.37
C GLU A 94 0.41 -1.29 -22.24
N SER A 95 -0.36 -1.05 -21.20
CA SER A 95 -0.98 0.26 -20.94
C SER A 95 0.08 1.33 -20.70
N PHE A 96 1.08 1.02 -19.89
CA PHE A 96 2.14 1.96 -19.53
C PHE A 96 2.97 2.39 -20.75
N VAL A 97 3.41 1.42 -21.54
CA VAL A 97 4.22 1.71 -22.73
C VAL A 97 3.42 2.48 -23.76
N SER A 98 2.14 2.14 -23.93
CA SER A 98 1.26 2.84 -24.86
C SER A 98 1.02 4.28 -24.41
N ASP A 99 0.78 4.51 -23.12
CA ASP A 99 0.54 5.84 -22.55
C ASP A 99 1.79 6.72 -22.63
N CYS A 100 2.97 6.13 -22.55
CA CYS A 100 4.24 6.84 -22.72
C CYS A 100 4.58 7.17 -24.19
N GLY A 101 3.79 6.66 -25.13
CA GLY A 101 4.00 6.95 -26.55
C GLY A 101 5.12 6.16 -27.20
N TYR A 102 5.57 5.07 -26.58
CA TYR A 102 6.64 4.25 -27.16
C TYR A 102 6.13 3.26 -28.21
N VAL A 103 4.82 3.05 -28.31
CA VAL A 103 4.21 2.22 -29.34
C VAL A 103 3.60 3.12 -30.39
N HIS A 104 4.06 3.01 -31.63
CA HIS A 104 3.55 3.82 -32.74
C HIS A 104 2.28 3.19 -33.35
N THR A 105 1.33 4.04 -33.73
CA THR A 105 0.10 3.60 -34.38
C THR A 105 0.36 3.01 -35.77
N ASP A 106 1.50 3.37 -36.38
CA ASP A 106 1.92 2.90 -37.70
C ASP A 106 2.64 1.55 -37.65
N MET A 107 2.78 0.95 -36.46
CA MET A 107 3.48 -0.33 -36.34
C MET A 107 2.75 -1.41 -37.13
N PRO A 108 3.44 -2.17 -38.03
CA PRO A 108 2.79 -3.24 -38.76
C PRO A 108 2.13 -4.27 -37.86
N TYR A 109 0.96 -4.76 -38.25
CA TYR A 109 0.17 -5.68 -37.43
C TYR A 109 0.91 -7.00 -37.14
N TRP A 110 1.89 -7.37 -37.95
CA TRP A 110 2.66 -8.59 -37.80
C TRP A 110 3.80 -8.49 -36.82
N ILE A 111 4.07 -7.28 -36.29
CA ILE A 111 5.05 -7.10 -35.23
C ILE A 111 4.31 -7.26 -33.90
N ALA A 112 4.81 -8.16 -33.07
CA ALA A 112 4.26 -8.40 -31.75
C ALA A 112 5.24 -7.95 -30.67
N ILE A 113 4.70 -7.47 -29.55
CA ILE A 113 5.50 -7.11 -28.37
C ILE A 113 5.22 -8.17 -27.30
N ASP A 114 6.29 -8.69 -26.70
CA ASP A 114 6.19 -9.61 -25.56
C ASP A 114 5.95 -8.79 -24.29
N TRP A 115 4.67 -8.65 -23.92
CA TRP A 115 4.28 -7.84 -22.76
C TRP A 115 4.69 -8.49 -21.45
N GLU A 116 4.80 -9.81 -21.38
CA GLU A 116 5.28 -10.50 -20.18
C GLU A 116 6.75 -10.22 -19.93
N GLU A 117 7.57 -10.28 -21.00
CA GLU A 117 8.98 -9.91 -20.87
C GLU A 117 9.15 -8.43 -20.56
N THR A 118 8.33 -7.57 -21.17
CA THR A 118 8.33 -6.13 -20.85
C THR A 118 8.01 -5.91 -19.37
N TRP A 119 7.01 -6.62 -18.84
CA TRP A 119 6.70 -6.56 -17.42
C TRP A 119 7.87 -7.04 -16.56
N ASP A 120 8.54 -8.12 -16.93
CA ASP A 120 9.71 -8.60 -16.20
C ASP A 120 10.77 -7.52 -16.07
N ASN A 121 10.99 -6.73 -17.12
CA ASN A 121 11.92 -5.61 -17.10
C ASN A 121 11.41 -4.47 -16.24
N LEU A 122 10.12 -4.15 -16.28
CA LEU A 122 9.52 -3.11 -15.46
C LEU A 122 9.46 -3.49 -13.97
N SER A 123 9.43 -4.79 -13.69
CA SER A 123 9.29 -5.28 -12.31
C SER A 123 10.49 -4.97 -11.40
N TYR A 124 11.59 -4.47 -11.96
CA TYR A 124 12.68 -3.92 -11.16
C TYR A 124 12.27 -2.63 -10.44
N ASP A 125 11.36 -1.86 -11.03
CA ASP A 125 10.92 -0.56 -10.49
C ASP A 125 9.46 -0.57 -10.02
N TYR A 126 8.71 -1.60 -10.36
CA TYR A 126 7.29 -1.74 -10.02
C TYR A 126 7.02 -3.10 -9.40
N SER A 127 6.02 -3.15 -8.53
CA SER A 127 5.58 -4.39 -7.90
C SER A 127 4.11 -4.66 -8.23
N GLU A 128 3.72 -5.93 -8.25
CA GLU A 128 2.34 -6.34 -8.49
C GLU A 128 1.87 -7.22 -7.34
N SER A 129 0.64 -6.99 -6.87
CA SER A 129 -0.04 -7.83 -5.91
C SER A 129 -1.53 -7.83 -6.25
N ASN A 130 -2.09 -8.99 -6.58
CA ASN A 130 -3.52 -9.16 -6.89
C ASN A 130 -4.01 -8.22 -7.99
N GLY A 131 -3.17 -7.91 -8.98
CA GLY A 131 -3.48 -7.00 -10.08
C GLY A 131 -3.24 -5.53 -9.76
N PHE A 132 -2.94 -5.17 -8.53
CA PHE A 132 -2.56 -3.81 -8.15
C PHE A 132 -1.07 -3.59 -8.44
N ILE A 133 -0.77 -2.48 -9.07
CA ILE A 133 0.60 -2.13 -9.46
C ILE A 133 1.10 -0.99 -8.58
N TRP A 134 2.32 -1.12 -8.09
CA TRP A 134 2.93 -0.17 -7.17
C TRP A 134 4.29 0.28 -7.67
N ASN A 135 4.53 1.59 -7.62
CA ASN A 135 5.85 2.17 -7.93
C ASN A 135 6.76 1.99 -6.70
N ASN A 136 7.87 1.30 -6.87
CA ASN A 136 8.82 1.05 -5.78
C ASN A 136 9.64 2.30 -5.41
N ASN A 137 9.60 3.32 -6.23
CA ASN A 137 10.41 4.54 -6.10
C ASN A 137 9.58 5.80 -5.82
N TRP A 138 8.47 5.63 -5.12
CA TRP A 138 7.61 6.75 -4.73
C TRP A 138 8.30 7.78 -3.86
#